data_12f48883673dd1123c104febbd991d4c
#
_entry.id   12f48883673dd1123c104febbd991d4c
#
_cell.length_a   1.000
_cell.length_b   1.000
_cell.length_c   1.000
_cell.angle_alpha   90.00
_cell.angle_beta   90.00
_cell.angle_gamma   90.00
#
_symmetry.space_group_name_H-M   'P 1'
#
loop_
_entity.id
_entity.type
_entity.pdbx_description
1 polymer ?
#
loop_
_entity_poly.entity_id
_entity_poly.type
_entity_poly.pdbx_seq_one_letter_code
_entity_poly.pdbx_strand_id
1 'polypeptide(L)'
;MNRIFAANAAVTKFGRAARYRLYRFDRICREHGIEHRLTKPNHPWTNGQVERMNRTLKEATVRRYHYDTHRQLRDHLAAFLDAYNFAKRLKTLRGLTPYDYICNVWADEPNRFRYDPTHLTSGPNT
;
A
#
# COMPACT_ATOMS: atom_id res chain seq x y z
N MET A 1 -0.33 12.42 -6.52
CA MET A 1 -0.30 12.05 -5.08
C MET A 1 1.08 11.57 -4.71
N ASN A 2 1.66 12.15 -3.69
CA ASN A 2 2.92 11.67 -3.17
C ASN A 2 2.68 10.42 -2.31
N ARG A 3 3.28 9.31 -2.70
CA ARG A 3 3.26 8.10 -1.87
C ARG A 3 4.32 8.24 -0.79
N ILE A 4 3.91 8.02 0.44
CA ILE A 4 4.79 8.05 1.60
C ILE A 4 4.99 6.63 2.07
N PHE A 5 6.24 6.17 2.04
CA PHE A 5 6.63 4.90 2.64
C PHE A 5 7.43 5.18 3.92
N ALA A 6 6.95 4.63 5.02
CA ALA A 6 7.69 4.69 6.28
C ALA A 6 8.59 3.46 6.38
N ALA A 7 9.88 3.69 6.44
CA ALA A 7 10.85 2.65 6.76
C ALA A 7 11.21 2.72 8.25
N ASN A 8 11.30 1.57 8.88
CA ASN A 8 11.59 1.51 10.31
C ASN A 8 13.08 1.84 10.55
N ALA A 9 13.34 2.82 11.41
CA ALA A 9 14.69 3.22 11.79
C ALA A 9 15.46 2.13 12.57
N ALA A 10 14.83 1.03 12.94
CA ALA A 10 15.52 -0.14 13.49
C ALA A 10 16.57 -0.75 12.53
N VAL A 11 16.57 -0.33 11.28
CA VAL A 11 17.59 -0.70 10.27
C VAL A 11 19.02 -0.34 10.72
N THR A 12 19.19 0.63 11.60
CA THR A 12 20.52 0.98 12.13
C THR A 12 21.15 -0.11 12.99
N LYS A 13 20.37 -1.06 13.51
CA LYS A 13 20.85 -2.21 14.29
C LYS A 13 21.25 -3.41 13.43
N PHE A 14 20.90 -3.41 12.16
CA PHE A 14 21.14 -4.53 11.24
C PHE A 14 22.25 -4.16 10.25
N GLY A 15 23.45 -4.52 10.47
CA GLY A 15 24.67 -4.44 9.68
C GLY A 15 24.60 -3.90 8.21
N ARG A 16 25.69 -4.05 7.48
CA ARG A 16 25.88 -3.49 6.13
C ARG A 16 24.80 -3.86 5.10
N ALA A 17 24.27 -5.09 5.14
CA ALA A 17 23.26 -5.55 4.19
C ALA A 17 21.92 -4.80 4.33
N ALA A 18 21.52 -4.47 5.55
CA ALA A 18 20.29 -3.71 5.80
C ALA A 18 20.43 -2.24 5.38
N ARG A 19 21.61 -1.64 5.61
CA ARG A 19 21.93 -0.30 5.12
C ARG A 19 21.92 -0.22 3.60
N TYR A 20 22.46 -1.23 2.93
CA TYR A 20 22.46 -1.31 1.47
C TYR A 20 21.03 -1.40 0.91
N ARG A 21 20.17 -2.21 1.51
CA ARG A 21 18.76 -2.32 1.11
C ARG A 21 18.01 -1.00 1.29
N LEU A 22 18.22 -0.31 2.41
CA LEU A 22 17.63 1.00 2.68
C LEU A 22 18.08 2.03 1.63
N TYR A 23 19.37 2.04 1.32
CA TYR A 23 19.94 2.94 0.32
C TYR A 23 19.35 2.69 -1.08
N ARG A 24 19.21 1.42 -1.47
CA ARG A 24 18.59 1.04 -2.74
C ARG A 24 17.11 1.44 -2.80
N PHE A 25 16.38 1.22 -1.72
CA PHE A 25 14.98 1.62 -1.61
C PHE A 25 14.82 3.14 -1.73
N ASP A 26 15.63 3.91 -1.01
CA ASP A 26 15.64 5.38 -1.08
C ASP A 26 15.90 5.87 -2.50
N ARG A 27 16.86 5.27 -3.20
CA ARG A 27 17.17 5.59 -4.58
C ARG A 27 15.97 5.36 -5.50
N ILE A 28 15.32 4.20 -5.39
CA ILE A 28 14.14 3.86 -6.21
C ILE A 28 12.99 4.83 -5.93
N CYS A 29 12.74 5.15 -4.68
CA CYS A 29 11.73 6.15 -4.32
C CYS A 29 12.02 7.49 -4.97
N ARG A 30 13.27 7.92 -4.96
CA ARG A 30 13.70 9.18 -5.56
C ARG A 30 13.52 9.20 -7.07
N GLU A 31 13.90 8.11 -7.75
CA GLU A 31 13.72 7.94 -9.20
C GLU A 31 12.24 8.02 -9.62
N HIS A 32 11.33 7.55 -8.77
CA HIS A 32 9.88 7.55 -9.03
C HIS A 32 9.14 8.74 -8.42
N GLY A 33 9.85 9.70 -7.82
CA GLY A 33 9.25 10.85 -7.17
C GLY A 33 8.37 10.50 -5.97
N ILE A 34 8.76 9.45 -5.25
CA ILE A 34 8.09 8.98 -4.03
C ILE A 34 8.86 9.52 -2.82
N GLU A 35 8.16 10.18 -1.91
CA GLU A 35 8.75 10.65 -0.67
C GLU A 35 9.05 9.47 0.26
N HIS A 36 10.33 9.30 0.59
CA HIS A 36 10.77 8.30 1.55
C HIS A 36 10.94 8.95 2.93
N ARG A 37 10.15 8.53 3.89
CA ARG A 37 10.23 9.00 5.29
C ARG A 37 10.63 7.85 6.20
N LEU A 38 11.54 8.15 7.11
CA LEU A 38 11.90 7.22 8.17
C LEU A 38 11.04 7.48 9.41
N THR A 39 10.62 6.40 10.06
CA THR A 39 9.96 6.49 11.36
C THR A 39 11.01 6.74 12.45
N LYS A 40 10.60 7.39 13.53
CA LYS A 40 11.47 7.56 14.70
C LYS A 40 11.81 6.19 15.30
N PRO A 41 13.03 6.01 15.84
CA PRO A 41 13.38 4.80 16.58
C PRO A 41 12.38 4.54 17.71
N ASN A 42 12.03 3.26 17.92
CA ASN A 42 11.12 2.82 18.97
C ASN A 42 9.68 3.40 18.88
N HIS A 43 9.21 3.70 17.66
CA HIS A 43 7.84 4.15 17.40
C HIS A 43 7.10 3.13 16.50
N PRO A 44 6.83 1.89 16.95
CA PRO A 44 6.20 0.86 16.13
C PRO A 44 4.77 1.22 15.70
N TRP A 45 4.05 2.02 16.48
CA TRP A 45 2.68 2.43 16.16
C TRP A 45 2.57 3.29 14.89
N THR A 46 3.63 3.91 14.43
CA THR A 46 3.65 4.67 13.17
C THR A 46 3.36 3.80 11.95
N ASN A 47 3.71 2.51 12.01
CA ASN A 47 3.47 1.52 10.97
C ASN A 47 2.21 0.67 11.20
N GLY A 48 1.41 0.99 12.22
CA GLY A 48 0.27 0.17 12.62
C GLY A 48 -0.77 -0.05 11.53
N GLN A 49 -1.00 0.92 10.66
CA GLN A 49 -1.93 0.79 9.54
C GLN A 49 -1.41 -0.19 8.47
N VAL A 50 -0.12 -0.12 8.14
CA VAL A 50 0.52 -1.04 7.20
C VAL A 50 0.51 -2.47 7.75
N GLU A 51 0.81 -2.64 9.03
CA GLU A 51 0.78 -3.94 9.70
C GLU A 51 -0.63 -4.54 9.69
N ARG A 52 -1.65 -3.74 9.95
CA ARG A 52 -3.06 -4.18 9.86
C ARG A 52 -3.44 -4.59 8.45
N MET A 53 -3.04 -3.83 7.44
CA MET A 53 -3.32 -4.19 6.06
C MET A 53 -2.59 -5.47 5.64
N ASN A 54 -1.34 -5.64 6.02
CA ASN A 54 -0.59 -6.87 5.80
C ASN A 54 -1.25 -8.08 6.46
N ARG A 55 -1.75 -7.92 7.67
CA ARG A 55 -2.51 -8.96 8.37
C ARG A 55 -3.79 -9.31 7.60
N THR A 56 -4.55 -8.31 7.19
CA THR A 56 -5.77 -8.47 6.40
C THR A 56 -5.50 -9.25 5.10
N LEU A 57 -4.44 -8.89 4.38
CA LEU A 57 -4.03 -9.59 3.17
C LEU A 57 -3.65 -11.05 3.43
N LYS A 58 -2.84 -11.30 4.45
CA LYS A 58 -2.42 -12.66 4.81
C LYS A 58 -3.59 -13.54 5.25
N GLU A 59 -4.50 -12.99 6.06
CA GLU A 59 -5.69 -13.72 6.52
C GLU A 59 -6.65 -14.06 5.39
N ALA A 60 -6.77 -13.18 4.40
CA ALA A 60 -7.61 -13.41 3.23
C ALA A 60 -6.99 -14.37 2.21
N THR A 61 -5.70 -14.59 2.24
CA THR A 61 -4.96 -15.33 1.21
C THR A 61 -4.17 -16.51 1.80
N VAL A 62 -2.90 -16.31 2.07
CA VAL A 62 -1.93 -17.39 2.39
C VAL A 62 -2.23 -18.14 3.68
N ARG A 63 -2.93 -17.56 4.63
CA ARG A 63 -3.34 -18.27 5.87
C ARG A 63 -4.58 -19.13 5.68
N ARG A 64 -5.37 -18.86 4.65
CA ARG A 64 -6.67 -19.49 4.43
C ARG A 64 -6.66 -20.50 3.29
N TYR A 65 -5.84 -20.26 2.28
CA TYR A 65 -5.80 -21.05 1.06
C TYR A 65 -4.41 -21.56 0.77
N HIS A 66 -4.36 -22.74 0.15
CA HIS A 66 -3.14 -23.28 -0.43
C HIS A 66 -3.09 -22.90 -1.92
N TYR A 67 -1.89 -22.53 -2.39
CA TYR A 67 -1.66 -22.18 -3.78
C TYR A 67 -0.60 -23.11 -4.38
N ASP A 68 -0.92 -23.71 -5.50
CA ASP A 68 0.03 -24.59 -6.20
C ASP A 68 1.10 -23.81 -6.96
N THR A 69 0.76 -22.60 -7.41
CA THR A 69 1.68 -21.75 -8.18
C THR A 69 1.65 -20.31 -7.67
N HIS A 70 2.72 -19.57 -7.93
CA HIS A 70 2.77 -18.12 -7.66
C HIS A 70 1.73 -17.34 -8.46
N ARG A 71 1.37 -17.82 -9.64
CA ARG A 71 0.36 -17.21 -10.47
C ARG A 71 -1.01 -17.24 -9.80
N GLN A 72 -1.40 -18.38 -9.23
CA GLN A 72 -2.66 -18.50 -8.49
C GLN A 72 -2.71 -17.52 -7.31
N LEU A 73 -1.64 -17.41 -6.54
CA LEU A 73 -1.56 -16.44 -5.45
C LEU A 73 -1.68 -15.01 -5.97
N ARG A 74 -0.99 -14.68 -7.04
CA ARG A 74 -1.03 -13.34 -7.64
C ARG A 74 -2.42 -12.97 -8.12
N ASP A 75 -3.09 -13.88 -8.82
CA ASP A 75 -4.45 -13.65 -9.34
C ASP A 75 -5.46 -13.47 -8.20
N HIS A 76 -5.34 -14.27 -7.14
CA HIS A 76 -6.19 -14.14 -5.97
C HIS A 76 -5.94 -12.83 -5.20
N LEU A 77 -4.68 -12.42 -5.04
CA LEU A 77 -4.33 -11.13 -4.44
C LEU A 77 -4.90 -9.97 -5.26
N ALA A 78 -4.79 -10.01 -6.58
CA ALA A 78 -5.35 -8.98 -7.46
C ALA A 78 -6.88 -8.90 -7.30
N ALA A 79 -7.58 -10.02 -7.32
CA ALA A 79 -9.02 -10.06 -7.11
C ALA A 79 -9.44 -9.54 -5.73
N PHE A 80 -8.68 -9.89 -4.68
CA PHE A 80 -8.93 -9.38 -3.33
C PHE A 80 -8.73 -7.87 -3.25
N LEU A 81 -7.66 -7.35 -3.84
CA LEU A 81 -7.37 -5.90 -3.84
C LEU A 81 -8.42 -5.12 -4.63
N ASP A 82 -8.88 -5.64 -5.75
CA ASP A 82 -9.98 -5.03 -6.51
C ASP A 82 -11.26 -4.96 -5.68
N ALA A 83 -11.66 -6.06 -5.05
CA ALA A 83 -12.81 -6.09 -4.17
C ALA A 83 -12.66 -5.13 -2.98
N TYR A 84 -11.47 -5.06 -2.40
CA TYR A 84 -11.19 -4.15 -1.29
C TYR A 84 -11.30 -2.68 -1.72
N ASN A 85 -10.71 -2.33 -2.85
CA ASN A 85 -10.63 -0.94 -3.30
C ASN A 85 -11.95 -0.42 -3.88
N PHE A 86 -12.71 -1.27 -4.58
CA PHE A 86 -13.88 -0.83 -5.32
C PHE A 86 -15.22 -1.26 -4.70
N ALA A 87 -15.24 -2.25 -3.84
CA ALA A 87 -16.49 -2.78 -3.30
C ALA A 87 -16.60 -2.69 -1.77
N LYS A 88 -15.50 -2.78 -1.04
CA LYS A 88 -15.53 -2.81 0.42
C LYS A 88 -15.73 -1.43 1.02
N ARG A 89 -16.85 -1.24 1.71
CA ARG A 89 -17.14 -0.02 2.45
C ARG A 89 -16.47 -0.04 3.82
N LEU A 90 -15.75 1.02 4.15
CA LEU A 90 -14.99 1.13 5.40
C LEU A 90 -15.63 2.16 6.33
N LYS A 91 -15.80 1.79 7.60
CA LYS A 91 -16.29 2.72 8.63
C LYS A 91 -15.36 3.92 8.81
N THR A 92 -14.05 3.69 8.75
CA THR A 92 -13.04 4.76 8.85
C THR A 92 -13.10 5.77 7.71
N LEU A 93 -13.71 5.40 6.59
CA LEU A 93 -13.96 6.26 5.44
C LEU A 93 -15.44 6.68 5.32
N ARG A 94 -16.15 6.66 6.44
CA ARG A 94 -17.57 7.06 6.51
C ARG A 94 -18.49 6.25 5.60
N GLY A 95 -18.20 4.96 5.43
CA GLY A 95 -18.97 4.07 4.58
C GLY A 95 -18.62 4.15 3.10
N LEU A 96 -17.58 4.88 2.73
CA LEU A 96 -17.07 4.91 1.37
C LEU A 96 -16.11 3.75 1.10
N THR A 97 -16.02 3.34 -0.16
CA THR A 97 -14.92 2.47 -0.58
C THR A 97 -13.61 3.27 -0.64
N PRO A 98 -12.44 2.62 -0.56
CA PRO A 98 -11.16 3.31 -0.78
C PRO A 98 -11.12 4.11 -2.09
N TYR A 99 -11.67 3.55 -3.15
CA TYR A 99 -11.73 4.23 -4.46
C TYR A 99 -12.62 5.48 -4.42
N ASP A 100 -13.82 5.37 -3.85
CA ASP A 100 -14.72 6.53 -3.71
C ASP A 100 -14.09 7.66 -2.90
N TYR A 101 -13.39 7.29 -1.82
CA TYR A 101 -12.67 8.25 -1.00
C TYR A 101 -11.59 8.99 -1.78
N ILE A 102 -10.80 8.27 -2.57
CA ILE A 102 -9.75 8.87 -3.41
C ILE A 102 -10.36 9.80 -4.46
N CYS A 103 -11.46 9.41 -5.10
CA CYS A 103 -12.16 10.25 -6.06
C CYS A 103 -12.68 11.56 -5.42
N ASN A 104 -13.20 11.48 -4.20
CA ASN A 104 -13.64 12.67 -3.47
C ASN A 104 -12.47 13.60 -3.13
N VAL A 105 -11.34 13.05 -2.66
CA VAL A 105 -10.14 13.84 -2.41
C VAL A 105 -9.62 14.49 -3.69
N TRP A 106 -9.65 13.77 -4.81
CA TRP A 106 -9.26 14.33 -6.10
C TRP A 106 -10.18 15.48 -6.55
N ALA A 107 -11.48 15.35 -6.33
CA ALA A 107 -12.43 16.42 -6.65
C ALA A 107 -12.17 17.70 -5.86
N ASP A 108 -11.81 17.55 -4.57
CA ASP A 108 -11.52 18.69 -3.69
C ASP A 108 -10.11 19.27 -3.91
N GLU A 109 -9.13 18.42 -4.12
CA GLU A 109 -7.72 18.79 -4.20
C GLU A 109 -7.00 18.10 -5.37
N PRO A 110 -7.35 18.41 -6.64
CA PRO A 110 -6.79 17.71 -7.81
C PRO A 110 -5.26 17.85 -7.94
N ASN A 111 -4.69 18.93 -7.41
CA ASN A 111 -3.25 19.18 -7.47
C ASN A 111 -2.39 18.20 -6.66
N ARG A 112 -3.00 17.43 -5.76
CA ARG A 112 -2.32 16.37 -5.00
C ARG A 112 -2.06 15.11 -5.83
N PHE A 113 -2.63 15.03 -7.01
CA PHE A 113 -2.59 13.83 -7.86
C PHE A 113 -1.81 14.10 -9.14
N ARG A 114 -1.09 13.10 -9.60
CA ARG A 114 -0.44 13.10 -10.92
C ARG A 114 -1.38 12.68 -12.04
N TYR A 115 -2.35 11.84 -11.69
CA TYR A 115 -3.31 11.25 -12.63
C TYR A 115 -4.71 11.38 -12.07
N ASP A 116 -5.68 11.51 -12.97
CA ASP A 116 -7.09 11.48 -12.61
C ASP A 116 -7.51 10.06 -12.18
N PRO A 117 -7.86 9.84 -10.91
CA PRO A 117 -8.25 8.52 -10.43
C PRO A 117 -9.61 8.05 -10.95
N THR A 118 -10.43 8.93 -11.50
CA THR A 118 -11.76 8.58 -12.01
C THR A 118 -11.70 7.70 -13.26
N HIS A 119 -10.54 7.63 -13.92
CA HIS A 119 -10.31 6.74 -15.05
C HIS A 119 -10.04 5.29 -14.65
N LEU A 120 -9.82 5.00 -13.35
CA LEU A 120 -9.64 3.64 -12.88
C LEU A 120 -10.98 2.92 -12.81
N THR A 121 -11.07 1.76 -13.43
CA THR A 121 -12.25 0.90 -13.37
C THR A 121 -11.90 -0.44 -12.72
N SER A 122 -12.86 -1.03 -11.99
CA SER A 122 -12.69 -2.38 -11.45
C SER A 122 -12.87 -3.41 -12.57
N GLY A 123 -12.11 -4.49 -12.50
CA GLY A 123 -12.30 -5.63 -13.38
C GLY A 123 -11.05 -6.06 -14.15
N PRO A 124 -11.14 -7.17 -14.88
CA PRO A 124 -9.99 -7.81 -15.52
C PRO A 124 -9.39 -7.05 -16.70
N ASN A 125 -10.07 -6.05 -17.20
CA ASN A 125 -9.65 -5.29 -18.39
C ASN A 125 -8.99 -3.95 -18.07
N THR A 126 -8.69 -3.73 -16.83
CA THR A 126 -8.02 -2.50 -16.37
C THR A 126 -6.53 -2.62 -16.36
#